data_09254e6196940241bd20fa6e8dfe0314
#
_entry.id   09254e6196940241bd20fa6e8dfe0314
#
_cell.length_a   1.000
_cell.length_b   1.000
_cell.length_c   1.000
_cell.angle_alpha   90.00
_cell.angle_beta   90.00
_cell.angle_gamma   90.00
#
_symmetry.space_group_name_H-M   'P 1'
#
loop_
_entity.id
_entity.type
_entity.pdbx_description
1 polymer ?
#
loop_
_entity_poly.entity_id
_entity_poly.type
_entity_poly.pdbx_seq_one_letter_code
_entity_poly.pdbx_strand_id
1 'polypeptide(L)'
;MTNNLDLRPLWAAQTIAVVGATERVGAIGRLPIEYLTKFGFEGFIAPVNPKGGTIFGLPAFQSMAEIPQHIELALIMVPASSVREAVKDCAAAGVDVAIVMSSGFGEVDPDGQIAQQELVDIARADGMRLVGPNCIGSVGGAHRVMATFSPVFSSESTPLPAGNVALVSQSGALGFGALSLGLERGVPIGIAITTGNEADVTAVEVAAQLAQDPEVDAVVMYVESLGNMDQLIEVAGSKPIAILKAGRSVAGAAAAASHTGALASPDKVVSAVLTQNGIARANNIDELLDIAALFASEKKILGPAVGIVTTSGGSGILAVDALESEGLALAELRTETVTALEEIVPSYGNATNPVDVTAAVMAESGLFERCVNRLSTDPSVNAIVACFAVLVGKDVDRIAQALGAVRESTGLPVVAVRTGAAALAPEGARVLKEAGIPVYPTPE
;
A
#
# COMPACT_ATOMS: atom_id res chain seq x y z
N MET A 1 10.51 23.75 -19.14
CA MET A 1 10.91 23.52 -17.74
C MET A 1 9.64 23.12 -17.03
N THR A 2 9.40 21.84 -16.81
CA THR A 2 8.29 21.38 -15.99
C THR A 2 8.58 21.80 -14.56
N ASN A 3 7.83 22.80 -14.04
CA ASN A 3 7.80 23.08 -12.60
C ASN A 3 7.34 21.77 -11.93
N ASN A 4 8.29 21.00 -11.41
CA ASN A 4 8.01 19.83 -10.62
C ASN A 4 7.59 20.33 -9.23
N LEU A 5 6.35 20.83 -9.14
CA LEU A 5 5.78 21.29 -7.87
C LEU A 5 5.69 20.08 -6.92
N ASP A 6 6.12 20.31 -5.70
CA ASP A 6 6.20 19.29 -4.65
C ASP A 6 4.80 18.82 -4.24
N LEU A 7 4.54 17.51 -4.33
CA LEU A 7 3.29 16.89 -3.86
C LEU A 7 3.42 16.34 -2.42
N ARG A 8 4.58 16.51 -1.79
CA ARG A 8 4.82 16.06 -0.42
C ARG A 8 3.79 16.55 0.59
N PRO A 9 3.14 17.73 0.45
CA PRO A 9 2.03 18.11 1.31
C PRO A 9 0.88 17.08 1.41
N LEU A 10 0.69 16.20 0.43
CA LEU A 10 -0.31 15.15 0.50
C LEU A 10 -0.11 14.16 1.66
N TRP A 11 1.14 13.95 2.12
CA TRP A 11 1.43 13.02 3.22
C TRP A 11 2.28 13.61 4.35
N ALA A 12 2.84 14.82 4.18
CA ALA A 12 3.75 15.42 5.16
C ALA A 12 3.52 16.93 5.38
N ALA A 13 2.32 17.45 5.05
CA ALA A 13 1.96 18.84 5.28
C ALA A 13 2.14 19.24 6.75
N GLN A 14 2.61 20.47 6.97
CA GLN A 14 2.67 21.11 8.29
C GLN A 14 1.51 22.10 8.49
N THR A 15 0.87 22.55 7.42
CA THR A 15 -0.24 23.51 7.46
C THR A 15 -1.38 23.03 6.56
N ILE A 16 -2.56 22.81 7.16
CA ILE A 16 -3.73 22.26 6.47
C ILE A 16 -4.93 23.17 6.63
N ALA A 17 -5.53 23.62 5.53
CA ALA A 17 -6.81 24.31 5.54
C ALA A 17 -7.95 23.33 5.17
N VAL A 18 -9.08 23.46 5.86
CA VAL A 18 -10.30 22.69 5.57
C VAL A 18 -11.40 23.66 5.13
N VAL A 19 -11.61 23.77 3.81
CA VAL A 19 -12.61 24.67 3.21
C VAL A 19 -13.97 23.96 3.19
N GLY A 20 -14.95 24.55 3.88
CA GLY A 20 -16.23 23.90 4.15
C GLY A 20 -16.25 23.17 5.50
N ALA A 21 -15.33 23.51 6.39
CA ALA A 21 -15.24 22.98 7.75
C ALA A 21 -16.55 23.19 8.54
N THR A 22 -16.94 22.19 9.33
CA THR A 22 -18.17 22.26 10.15
C THR A 22 -18.15 21.24 11.28
N GLU A 23 -18.86 21.53 12.38
CA GLU A 23 -19.10 20.55 13.45
C GLU A 23 -20.41 19.75 13.26
N ARG A 24 -21.17 20.04 12.20
CA ARG A 24 -22.46 19.39 11.97
C ARG A 24 -22.29 17.89 11.82
N VAL A 25 -22.95 17.11 12.64
CA VAL A 25 -22.97 15.65 12.58
C VAL A 25 -23.50 15.20 11.21
N GLY A 26 -22.82 14.24 10.60
CA GLY A 26 -23.13 13.71 9.27
C GLY A 26 -22.61 14.53 8.09
N ALA A 27 -21.99 15.69 8.32
CA ALA A 27 -21.33 16.44 7.25
C ALA A 27 -19.88 15.96 7.07
N ILE A 28 -19.47 15.78 5.80
CA ILE A 28 -18.12 15.30 5.47
C ILE A 28 -17.02 16.30 5.89
N GLY A 29 -17.29 17.62 5.83
CA GLY A 29 -16.34 18.67 6.24
C GLY A 29 -15.99 18.69 7.74
N ARG A 30 -16.65 17.85 8.53
CA ARG A 30 -16.31 17.59 9.92
C ARG A 30 -15.08 16.66 10.08
N LEU A 31 -15.03 15.61 9.26
CA LEU A 31 -14.20 14.43 9.50
C LEU A 31 -12.68 14.70 9.44
N PRO A 32 -12.14 15.49 8.50
CA PRO A 32 -10.69 15.73 8.49
C PRO A 32 -10.19 16.43 9.75
N ILE A 33 -10.93 17.40 10.27
CA ILE A 33 -10.53 18.10 11.52
C ILE A 33 -10.59 17.13 12.70
N GLU A 34 -11.64 16.32 12.77
CA GLU A 34 -11.80 15.30 13.81
C GLU A 34 -10.66 14.28 13.76
N TYR A 35 -10.27 13.82 12.56
CA TYR A 35 -9.18 12.84 12.41
C TYR A 35 -7.80 13.47 12.67
N LEU A 36 -7.50 14.65 12.14
CA LEU A 36 -6.26 15.36 12.43
C LEU A 36 -6.08 15.56 13.95
N THR A 37 -7.16 15.95 14.65
CA THR A 37 -7.12 16.11 16.11
C THR A 37 -6.98 14.77 16.83
N LYS A 38 -7.78 13.76 16.45
CA LYS A 38 -7.78 12.42 17.04
C LYS A 38 -6.41 11.75 16.97
N PHE A 39 -5.74 11.84 15.83
CA PHE A 39 -4.44 11.21 15.60
C PHE A 39 -3.25 12.12 15.97
N GLY A 40 -3.53 13.30 16.55
CA GLY A 40 -2.51 14.17 17.11
C GLY A 40 -1.63 14.83 16.08
N PHE A 41 -2.22 15.36 15.01
CA PHE A 41 -1.48 16.21 14.07
C PHE A 41 -0.91 17.43 14.80
N GLU A 42 0.39 17.67 14.66
CA GLU A 42 1.11 18.72 15.40
C GLU A 42 1.22 20.04 14.63
N GLY A 43 0.83 20.03 13.34
CA GLY A 43 0.86 21.21 12.49
C GLY A 43 -0.32 22.16 12.71
N PHE A 44 -0.39 23.17 11.86
CA PHE A 44 -1.46 24.17 11.90
C PHE A 44 -2.69 23.71 11.13
N ILE A 45 -3.86 23.71 11.78
CA ILE A 45 -5.16 23.42 11.17
C ILE A 45 -5.94 24.72 11.06
N ALA A 46 -6.35 25.08 9.85
CA ALA A 46 -7.18 26.24 9.54
C ALA A 46 -8.59 25.83 9.07
N PRO A 47 -9.58 25.72 9.96
CA PRO A 47 -10.97 25.58 9.52
C PRO A 47 -11.42 26.84 8.76
N VAL A 48 -11.97 26.67 7.56
CA VAL A 48 -12.52 27.79 6.77
C VAL A 48 -14.03 27.62 6.60
N ASN A 49 -14.78 28.59 7.15
CA ASN A 49 -16.23 28.64 7.07
C ASN A 49 -16.70 30.10 7.02
N PRO A 50 -17.55 30.53 6.05
CA PRO A 50 -18.02 31.91 5.95
C PRO A 50 -18.70 32.47 7.21
N LYS A 51 -19.15 31.62 8.13
CA LYS A 51 -19.77 32.06 9.40
C LYS A 51 -18.72 32.44 10.46
N GLY A 52 -17.44 32.08 10.24
CA GLY A 52 -16.40 32.24 11.27
C GLY A 52 -16.68 31.48 12.55
N GLY A 53 -16.18 32.00 13.66
CA GLY A 53 -16.40 31.43 14.99
C GLY A 53 -15.36 30.40 15.38
N THR A 54 -15.82 29.27 15.96
CA THR A 54 -14.94 28.21 16.44
C THR A 54 -15.45 26.86 15.94
N ILE A 55 -14.56 25.99 15.45
CA ILE A 55 -14.86 24.64 14.99
C ILE A 55 -13.88 23.68 15.68
N PHE A 56 -14.38 22.73 16.45
CA PHE A 56 -13.59 21.81 17.32
C PHE A 56 -12.58 22.54 18.23
N GLY A 57 -12.97 23.72 18.75
CA GLY A 57 -12.09 24.54 19.58
C GLY A 57 -11.03 25.34 18.81
N LEU A 58 -10.96 25.18 17.49
CA LEU A 58 -10.03 25.94 16.63
C LEU A 58 -10.72 27.21 16.10
N PRO A 59 -10.03 28.37 16.04
CA PRO A 59 -10.54 29.55 15.38
C PRO A 59 -10.86 29.26 13.91
N ALA A 60 -12.07 29.56 13.44
CA ALA A 60 -12.46 29.40 12.06
C ALA A 60 -12.33 30.72 11.30
N PHE A 61 -11.65 30.68 10.16
CA PHE A 61 -11.46 31.80 9.26
C PHE A 61 -12.68 31.93 8.31
N GLN A 62 -13.06 33.14 7.95
CA GLN A 62 -14.20 33.34 7.03
C GLN A 62 -13.80 33.10 5.56
N SER A 63 -12.52 33.29 5.24
CA SER A 63 -11.94 33.06 3.91
C SER A 63 -10.50 32.60 4.00
N MET A 64 -9.93 32.10 2.90
CA MET A 64 -8.51 31.73 2.81
C MET A 64 -7.59 32.96 3.03
N ALA A 65 -8.01 34.15 2.60
CA ALA A 65 -7.23 35.40 2.72
C ALA A 65 -7.04 35.86 4.18
N GLU A 66 -7.85 35.39 5.13
CA GLU A 66 -7.71 35.73 6.55
C GLU A 66 -6.69 34.85 7.29
N ILE A 67 -6.21 33.77 6.67
CA ILE A 67 -5.28 32.85 7.31
C ILE A 67 -3.88 33.50 7.36
N PRO A 68 -3.28 33.67 8.56
CA PRO A 68 -2.02 34.42 8.71
C PRO A 68 -0.76 33.65 8.31
N GLN A 69 -0.91 32.37 7.90
CA GLN A 69 0.20 31.48 7.54
C GLN A 69 0.03 30.98 6.12
N HIS A 70 1.13 30.61 5.48
CA HIS A 70 1.12 29.84 4.24
C HIS A 70 0.46 28.49 4.46
N ILE A 71 -0.37 28.05 3.52
CA ILE A 71 -1.06 26.76 3.54
C ILE A 71 -0.46 25.84 2.49
N GLU A 72 0.13 24.75 2.97
CA GLU A 72 0.70 23.71 2.10
C GLU A 72 -0.39 22.82 1.48
N LEU A 73 -1.44 22.47 2.25
CA LEU A 73 -2.51 21.59 1.82
C LEU A 73 -3.89 22.18 2.12
N ALA A 74 -4.72 22.31 1.10
CA ALA A 74 -6.13 22.69 1.25
C ALA A 74 -7.06 21.52 0.92
N LEU A 75 -8.04 21.24 1.79
CA LEU A 75 -9.09 20.25 1.59
C LEU A 75 -10.37 20.98 1.22
N ILE A 76 -10.85 20.85 -0.03
CA ILE A 76 -12.04 21.51 -0.53
C ILE A 76 -13.23 20.58 -0.43
N MET A 77 -14.14 20.88 0.52
CA MET A 77 -15.26 20.03 0.92
C MET A 77 -16.58 20.80 0.86
N VAL A 78 -16.77 21.57 -0.20
CA VAL A 78 -17.97 22.36 -0.44
C VAL A 78 -18.83 21.71 -1.55
N PRO A 79 -20.13 22.05 -1.69
CA PRO A 79 -20.92 21.57 -2.82
C PRO A 79 -20.29 21.90 -4.17
N ALA A 80 -20.50 21.06 -5.20
CA ALA A 80 -19.89 21.21 -6.52
C ALA A 80 -20.03 22.63 -7.10
N SER A 81 -21.21 23.25 -6.92
CA SER A 81 -21.49 24.64 -7.37
C SER A 81 -20.60 25.71 -6.70
N SER A 82 -19.94 25.40 -5.59
CA SER A 82 -19.08 26.33 -4.85
C SER A 82 -17.58 25.99 -5.00
N VAL A 83 -17.25 24.86 -5.64
CA VAL A 83 -15.85 24.40 -5.75
C VAL A 83 -15.00 25.39 -6.55
N ARG A 84 -15.53 25.94 -7.65
CA ARG A 84 -14.82 26.88 -8.51
C ARG A 84 -14.29 28.09 -7.72
N GLU A 85 -15.13 28.73 -6.92
CA GLU A 85 -14.73 29.86 -6.10
C GLU A 85 -13.77 29.44 -4.98
N ALA A 86 -13.99 28.28 -4.36
CA ALA A 86 -13.07 27.76 -3.35
C ALA A 86 -11.66 27.48 -3.93
N VAL A 87 -11.56 26.90 -5.13
CA VAL A 87 -10.28 26.69 -5.83
C VAL A 87 -9.60 28.02 -6.12
N LYS A 88 -10.36 29.02 -6.60
CA LYS A 88 -9.84 30.37 -6.86
C LYS A 88 -9.32 31.05 -5.58
N ASP A 89 -10.05 30.95 -4.47
CA ASP A 89 -9.64 31.51 -3.20
C ASP A 89 -8.36 30.84 -2.66
N CYS A 90 -8.25 29.50 -2.79
CA CYS A 90 -7.04 28.77 -2.43
C CYS A 90 -5.84 29.16 -3.30
N ALA A 91 -6.03 29.24 -4.62
CA ALA A 91 -4.97 29.65 -5.56
C ALA A 91 -4.48 31.07 -5.27
N ALA A 92 -5.41 32.04 -5.11
CA ALA A 92 -5.07 33.43 -4.76
C ALA A 92 -4.37 33.57 -3.40
N ALA A 93 -4.61 32.65 -2.46
CA ALA A 93 -3.92 32.59 -1.17
C ALA A 93 -2.55 31.89 -1.25
N GLY A 94 -2.14 31.40 -2.40
CA GLY A 94 -0.85 30.75 -2.64
C GLY A 94 -0.73 29.35 -2.01
N VAL A 95 -1.80 28.57 -1.98
CA VAL A 95 -1.79 27.18 -1.52
C VAL A 95 -0.95 26.32 -2.47
N ASP A 96 -0.12 25.42 -1.95
CA ASP A 96 0.73 24.55 -2.77
C ASP A 96 -0.08 23.44 -3.45
N VAL A 97 -0.88 22.71 -2.67
CA VAL A 97 -1.69 21.58 -3.15
C VAL A 97 -3.11 21.67 -2.61
N ALA A 98 -4.11 21.52 -3.48
CA ALA A 98 -5.51 21.44 -3.10
C ALA A 98 -6.10 20.05 -3.44
N ILE A 99 -6.79 19.42 -2.50
CA ILE A 99 -7.59 18.20 -2.72
C ILE A 99 -9.05 18.59 -2.86
N VAL A 100 -9.63 18.39 -4.05
CA VAL A 100 -11.07 18.59 -4.29
C VAL A 100 -11.81 17.28 -4.05
N MET A 101 -12.48 17.19 -2.90
CA MET A 101 -13.17 15.96 -2.51
C MET A 101 -14.57 15.85 -3.12
N SER A 102 -15.12 16.95 -3.58
CA SER A 102 -16.46 17.02 -4.16
C SER A 102 -16.54 16.30 -5.50
N SER A 103 -17.63 15.58 -5.72
CA SER A 103 -18.02 14.97 -7.01
C SER A 103 -18.97 15.89 -7.78
N GLY A 104 -19.30 15.52 -9.02
CA GLY A 104 -20.18 16.27 -9.91
C GLY A 104 -19.42 16.99 -11.03
N PHE A 105 -18.33 16.38 -11.52
CA PHE A 105 -17.45 16.91 -12.56
C PHE A 105 -17.30 15.93 -13.73
N GLY A 106 -16.09 15.65 -14.18
CA GLY A 106 -15.81 14.86 -15.37
C GLY A 106 -16.35 13.43 -15.36
N GLU A 107 -16.65 12.89 -14.18
CA GLU A 107 -17.26 11.57 -14.01
C GLU A 107 -18.78 11.56 -14.33
N VAL A 108 -19.42 12.71 -14.46
CA VAL A 108 -20.87 12.81 -14.69
C VAL A 108 -21.19 12.96 -16.18
N ASP A 109 -20.63 13.96 -16.84
CA ASP A 109 -20.93 14.31 -18.23
C ASP A 109 -19.87 15.22 -18.86
N PRO A 110 -19.97 15.54 -20.18
CA PRO A 110 -19.02 16.42 -20.85
C PRO A 110 -18.98 17.87 -20.31
N ASP A 111 -20.09 18.39 -19.80
CA ASP A 111 -20.09 19.72 -19.17
C ASP A 111 -19.32 19.71 -17.87
N GLY A 112 -19.40 18.61 -17.10
CA GLY A 112 -18.56 18.34 -15.94
C GLY A 112 -17.07 18.26 -16.28
N GLN A 113 -16.70 17.72 -17.45
CA GLN A 113 -15.31 17.72 -17.93
C GLN A 113 -14.79 19.13 -18.20
N ILE A 114 -15.64 20.00 -18.82
CA ILE A 114 -15.29 21.42 -19.06
C ILE A 114 -15.10 22.13 -17.72
N ALA A 115 -16.04 21.98 -16.79
CA ALA A 115 -15.94 22.57 -15.46
C ALA A 115 -14.68 22.09 -14.70
N GLN A 116 -14.36 20.81 -14.80
CA GLN A 116 -13.14 20.23 -14.21
C GLN A 116 -11.87 20.85 -14.80
N GLN A 117 -11.79 21.02 -16.12
CA GLN A 117 -10.65 21.67 -16.77
C GLN A 117 -10.48 23.12 -16.33
N GLU A 118 -11.58 23.85 -16.14
CA GLU A 118 -11.55 25.22 -15.62
C GLU A 118 -10.94 25.28 -14.21
N LEU A 119 -11.21 24.29 -13.34
CA LEU A 119 -10.57 24.20 -12.02
C LEU A 119 -9.05 24.08 -12.13
N VAL A 120 -8.58 23.24 -13.06
CA VAL A 120 -7.14 23.04 -13.32
C VAL A 120 -6.50 24.31 -13.83
N ASP A 121 -7.14 25.00 -14.76
CA ASP A 121 -6.61 26.25 -15.33
C ASP A 121 -6.46 27.32 -14.26
N ILE A 122 -7.46 27.47 -13.37
CA ILE A 122 -7.40 28.39 -12.22
C ILE A 122 -6.25 28.02 -11.28
N ALA A 123 -6.14 26.74 -10.89
CA ALA A 123 -5.11 26.28 -9.97
C ALA A 123 -3.71 26.53 -10.52
N ARG A 124 -3.48 26.13 -11.78
CA ARG A 124 -2.15 26.24 -12.43
C ARG A 124 -1.73 27.69 -12.70
N ALA A 125 -2.69 28.59 -12.93
CA ALA A 125 -2.38 30.02 -13.17
C ALA A 125 -1.62 30.65 -12.00
N ASP A 126 -1.90 30.23 -10.77
CA ASP A 126 -1.26 30.72 -9.55
C ASP A 126 -0.26 29.70 -8.96
N GLY A 127 0.09 28.64 -9.70
CA GLY A 127 1.11 27.66 -9.31
C GLY A 127 0.63 26.58 -8.34
N MET A 128 -0.67 26.49 -8.03
CA MET A 128 -1.24 25.45 -7.18
C MET A 128 -1.44 24.15 -7.95
N ARG A 129 -1.20 22.99 -7.32
CA ARG A 129 -1.56 21.69 -7.88
C ARG A 129 -2.90 21.22 -7.33
N LEU A 130 -3.65 20.49 -8.15
CA LEU A 130 -5.01 20.05 -7.83
C LEU A 130 -5.11 18.52 -7.90
N VAL A 131 -5.51 17.89 -6.79
CA VAL A 131 -5.80 16.45 -6.69
C VAL A 131 -7.32 16.26 -6.73
N GLY A 132 -7.77 15.28 -7.49
CA GLY A 132 -9.19 15.03 -7.73
C GLY A 132 -9.66 15.70 -9.02
N PRO A 133 -10.91 16.20 -9.08
CA PRO A 133 -11.97 16.09 -8.06
C PRO A 133 -12.44 14.66 -7.79
N ASN A 134 -13.49 14.50 -6.98
CA ASN A 134 -14.09 13.20 -6.69
C ASN A 134 -13.11 12.20 -6.04
N CYS A 135 -12.37 12.62 -5.01
CA CYS A 135 -11.46 11.76 -4.24
C CYS A 135 -11.78 11.78 -2.74
N ILE A 136 -11.28 10.79 -2.01
CA ILE A 136 -11.54 10.68 -0.56
C ILE A 136 -10.42 11.35 0.27
N GLY A 137 -9.29 11.65 -0.35
CA GLY A 137 -8.19 12.36 0.29
C GLY A 137 -6.93 11.54 0.43
N SER A 138 -6.11 11.92 1.41
CA SER A 138 -4.80 11.32 1.67
C SER A 138 -4.54 11.12 3.15
N VAL A 139 -3.66 10.16 3.46
CA VAL A 139 -3.11 9.95 4.81
C VAL A 139 -1.60 9.74 4.73
N GLY A 140 -0.87 10.31 5.70
CA GLY A 140 0.54 10.11 5.92
C GLY A 140 0.80 9.92 7.41
N GLY A 141 0.96 8.63 7.82
CA GLY A 141 0.96 8.27 9.23
C GLY A 141 2.17 8.79 10.00
N ALA A 142 3.37 8.79 9.41
CA ALA A 142 4.58 9.31 10.05
C ALA A 142 4.43 10.79 10.45
N HIS A 143 3.76 11.57 9.61
CA HIS A 143 3.49 13.01 9.84
C HIS A 143 2.09 13.28 10.41
N ARG A 144 1.31 12.23 10.69
CA ARG A 144 -0.06 12.30 11.22
C ARG A 144 -1.01 13.14 10.36
N VAL A 145 -0.72 13.25 9.08
CA VAL A 145 -1.58 13.89 8.09
C VAL A 145 -2.77 12.97 7.84
N MET A 146 -3.95 13.39 8.31
CA MET A 146 -5.21 12.64 8.16
C MET A 146 -6.19 13.46 7.32
N ALA A 147 -5.76 13.79 6.11
CA ALA A 147 -6.47 14.67 5.16
C ALA A 147 -7.55 13.90 4.38
N THR A 148 -8.51 13.30 5.10
CA THR A 148 -9.52 12.42 4.51
C THR A 148 -10.86 12.49 5.25
N PHE A 149 -11.94 12.14 4.54
CA PHE A 149 -13.23 11.87 5.15
C PHE A 149 -13.58 10.37 5.19
N SER A 150 -12.63 9.50 4.95
CA SER A 150 -12.87 8.05 4.93
C SER A 150 -13.42 7.55 6.28
N PRO A 151 -14.52 6.79 6.29
CA PRO A 151 -15.09 6.22 7.51
C PRO A 151 -14.19 5.16 8.17
N VAL A 152 -13.15 4.70 7.50
CA VAL A 152 -12.15 3.76 8.07
C VAL A 152 -11.60 4.27 9.40
N PHE A 153 -11.43 5.58 9.55
CA PHE A 153 -10.86 6.19 10.76
C PHE A 153 -11.90 6.65 11.80
N SER A 154 -13.19 6.39 11.57
CA SER A 154 -14.24 6.71 12.54
C SER A 154 -14.24 5.78 13.76
N SER A 155 -13.75 4.54 13.62
CA SER A 155 -13.60 3.61 14.74
C SER A 155 -12.41 4.00 15.63
N GLU A 156 -12.60 3.90 16.95
CA GLU A 156 -11.51 4.14 17.91
C GLU A 156 -10.42 3.06 17.86
N SER A 157 -10.77 1.87 17.37
CA SER A 157 -9.84 0.74 17.23
C SER A 157 -8.96 0.82 15.97
N THR A 158 -9.25 1.72 15.02
CA THR A 158 -8.41 1.86 13.82
C THR A 158 -7.10 2.51 14.19
N PRO A 159 -5.96 1.84 13.96
CA PRO A 159 -4.64 2.40 14.26
C PRO A 159 -4.28 3.51 13.28
N LEU A 160 -3.33 4.36 13.69
CA LEU A 160 -2.66 5.27 12.76
C LEU A 160 -1.88 4.41 11.74
N PRO A 161 -2.01 4.68 10.43
CA PRO A 161 -1.19 4.02 9.43
C PRO A 161 0.30 4.17 9.75
N ALA A 162 1.06 3.08 9.63
CA ALA A 162 2.49 3.11 9.90
C ALA A 162 3.22 2.11 9.00
N GLY A 163 4.39 2.49 8.50
CA GLY A 163 5.22 1.64 7.66
C GLY A 163 5.81 2.37 6.45
N ASN A 164 6.47 1.60 5.62
CA ASN A 164 7.32 2.02 4.51
C ASN A 164 6.71 1.74 3.12
N VAL A 165 5.45 1.31 3.06
CA VAL A 165 4.72 1.13 1.79
C VAL A 165 3.75 2.28 1.58
N ALA A 166 3.72 2.80 0.37
CA ALA A 166 2.72 3.78 -0.07
C ALA A 166 1.68 3.13 -0.97
N LEU A 167 0.40 3.40 -0.71
CA LEU A 167 -0.75 2.99 -1.53
C LEU A 167 -1.28 4.20 -2.29
N VAL A 168 -1.30 4.12 -3.61
CA VAL A 168 -1.90 5.14 -4.49
C VAL A 168 -3.09 4.53 -5.23
N SER A 169 -4.23 5.20 -5.21
CA SER A 169 -5.45 4.67 -5.81
C SER A 169 -6.23 5.71 -6.60
N GLN A 170 -6.62 5.40 -7.83
CA GLN A 170 -7.58 6.23 -8.57
C GLN A 170 -8.98 6.16 -7.95
N SER A 171 -9.36 5.03 -7.36
CA SER A 171 -10.63 4.88 -6.67
C SER A 171 -10.50 5.23 -5.18
N GLY A 172 -11.28 6.19 -4.72
CA GLY A 172 -11.30 6.59 -3.31
C GLY A 172 -11.75 5.46 -2.39
N ALA A 173 -12.91 4.88 -2.67
CA ALA A 173 -13.51 3.83 -1.84
C ALA A 173 -12.65 2.56 -1.81
N LEU A 174 -12.16 2.12 -2.99
CA LEU A 174 -11.34 0.91 -3.07
C LEU A 174 -9.96 1.13 -2.44
N GLY A 175 -9.35 2.30 -2.59
CA GLY A 175 -8.07 2.64 -1.96
C GLY A 175 -8.13 2.58 -0.44
N PHE A 176 -9.11 3.25 0.17
CA PHE A 176 -9.28 3.18 1.63
C PHE A 176 -9.81 1.83 2.13
N GLY A 177 -10.55 1.09 1.30
CA GLY A 177 -10.91 -0.31 1.58
C GLY A 177 -9.67 -1.20 1.64
N ALA A 178 -8.79 -1.09 0.66
CA ALA A 178 -7.51 -1.82 0.63
C ALA A 178 -6.61 -1.42 1.82
N LEU A 179 -6.52 -0.13 2.16
CA LEU A 179 -5.82 0.32 3.36
C LEU A 179 -6.38 -0.35 4.63
N SER A 180 -7.71 -0.39 4.79
CA SER A 180 -8.35 -1.02 5.95
C SER A 180 -7.99 -2.49 6.08
N LEU A 181 -8.06 -3.25 4.97
CA LEU A 181 -7.63 -4.65 4.92
C LEU A 181 -6.14 -4.81 5.22
N GLY A 182 -5.31 -3.90 4.69
CA GLY A 182 -3.88 -3.89 4.97
C GLY A 182 -3.57 -3.66 6.44
N LEU A 183 -4.25 -2.71 7.09
CA LEU A 183 -4.11 -2.45 8.52
C LEU A 183 -4.52 -3.67 9.37
N GLU A 184 -5.61 -4.35 9.02
CA GLU A 184 -6.06 -5.58 9.68
C GLU A 184 -5.02 -6.70 9.57
N ARG A 185 -4.47 -6.90 8.37
CA ARG A 185 -3.43 -7.92 8.10
C ARG A 185 -2.06 -7.53 8.63
N GLY A 186 -1.88 -6.28 9.04
CA GLY A 186 -0.60 -5.76 9.50
C GLY A 186 0.40 -5.48 8.39
N VAL A 187 -0.06 -5.26 7.16
CA VAL A 187 0.77 -4.75 6.06
C VAL A 187 1.22 -3.34 6.41
N PRO A 188 2.52 -3.01 6.33
CA PRO A 188 3.03 -1.73 6.80
C PRO A 188 2.81 -0.59 5.78
N ILE A 189 1.54 -0.29 5.51
CA ILE A 189 1.14 0.84 4.68
C ILE A 189 1.13 2.10 5.54
N GLY A 190 2.12 2.97 5.35
CA GLY A 190 2.25 4.24 6.07
C GLY A 190 1.60 5.43 5.37
N ILE A 191 1.45 5.35 4.06
CA ILE A 191 0.89 6.42 3.23
C ILE A 191 -0.21 5.84 2.33
N ALA A 192 -1.34 6.54 2.23
CA ALA A 192 -2.38 6.21 1.25
C ALA A 192 -2.95 7.49 0.63
N ILE A 193 -2.99 7.56 -0.69
CA ILE A 193 -3.42 8.73 -1.45
C ILE A 193 -4.41 8.30 -2.52
N THR A 194 -5.54 9.02 -2.62
CA THR A 194 -6.52 8.78 -3.67
C THR A 194 -6.55 9.97 -4.63
N THR A 195 -6.53 9.70 -5.94
CA THR A 195 -6.40 10.73 -6.99
C THR A 195 -7.72 11.08 -7.67
N GLY A 196 -8.77 10.27 -7.52
CA GLY A 196 -10.09 10.55 -8.10
C GLY A 196 -10.05 10.68 -9.62
N ASN A 197 -10.62 11.74 -10.15
CA ASN A 197 -10.72 11.97 -11.60
C ASN A 197 -9.38 12.31 -12.29
N GLU A 198 -8.33 12.59 -11.54
CA GLU A 198 -7.00 12.93 -12.09
C GLU A 198 -7.00 14.10 -13.08
N ALA A 199 -7.70 15.16 -12.72
CA ALA A 199 -7.81 16.34 -13.59
C ALA A 199 -6.46 17.03 -13.82
N ASP A 200 -5.61 17.10 -12.81
CA ASP A 200 -4.26 17.69 -12.85
C ASP A 200 -3.20 16.69 -12.38
N VAL A 201 -3.27 16.26 -11.11
CA VAL A 201 -2.30 15.32 -10.51
C VAL A 201 -2.74 13.89 -10.75
N THR A 202 -1.86 13.07 -11.33
CA THR A 202 -2.13 11.66 -11.65
C THR A 202 -1.54 10.71 -10.59
N ALA A 203 -2.04 9.48 -10.52
CA ALA A 203 -1.50 8.44 -9.66
C ALA A 203 -0.01 8.14 -9.96
N VAL A 204 0.38 8.22 -11.23
CA VAL A 204 1.77 8.03 -11.65
C VAL A 204 2.67 9.16 -11.16
N GLU A 205 2.22 10.42 -11.21
CA GLU A 205 2.98 11.56 -10.65
C GLU A 205 3.13 11.44 -9.12
N VAL A 206 2.07 11.05 -8.42
CA VAL A 206 2.13 10.79 -6.97
C VAL A 206 3.13 9.66 -6.69
N ALA A 207 3.07 8.54 -7.41
CA ALA A 207 4.00 7.43 -7.27
C ALA A 207 5.45 7.86 -7.54
N ALA A 208 5.68 8.73 -8.53
CA ALA A 208 7.00 9.25 -8.86
C ALA A 208 7.62 10.07 -7.71
N GLN A 209 6.84 10.87 -7.01
CA GLN A 209 7.34 11.62 -5.87
C GLN A 209 7.50 10.75 -4.62
N LEU A 210 6.57 9.83 -4.36
CA LEU A 210 6.70 8.85 -3.27
C LEU A 210 7.94 7.97 -3.43
N ALA A 211 8.30 7.60 -4.66
CA ALA A 211 9.51 6.83 -4.91
C ALA A 211 10.82 7.58 -4.58
N GLN A 212 10.78 8.91 -4.50
CA GLN A 212 11.91 9.75 -4.08
C GLN A 212 11.94 9.96 -2.56
N ASP A 213 10.85 9.65 -1.86
CA ASP A 213 10.78 9.80 -0.41
C ASP A 213 11.61 8.69 0.28
N PRO A 214 12.58 9.03 1.15
CA PRO A 214 13.42 8.04 1.84
C PRO A 214 12.64 7.16 2.82
N GLU A 215 11.45 7.57 3.27
CA GLU A 215 10.60 6.79 4.18
C GLU A 215 9.74 5.75 3.44
N VAL A 216 9.72 5.80 2.09
CA VAL A 216 8.97 4.87 1.24
C VAL A 216 9.91 3.86 0.60
N ASP A 217 9.71 2.58 0.84
CA ASP A 217 10.50 1.49 0.23
C ASP A 217 9.79 0.87 -0.97
N ALA A 218 8.46 0.96 -1.04
CA ALA A 218 7.68 0.44 -2.16
C ALA A 218 6.39 1.22 -2.38
N VAL A 219 5.91 1.20 -3.64
CA VAL A 219 4.63 1.81 -4.01
C VAL A 219 3.70 0.73 -4.57
N VAL A 220 2.50 0.64 -4.03
CA VAL A 220 1.44 -0.23 -4.57
C VAL A 220 0.30 0.62 -5.10
N MET A 221 -0.24 0.26 -6.26
CA MET A 221 -1.19 1.10 -6.98
C MET A 221 -2.45 0.33 -7.38
N TYR A 222 -3.62 0.96 -7.20
CA TYR A 222 -4.84 0.58 -7.90
C TYR A 222 -5.12 1.60 -9.00
N VAL A 223 -5.21 1.15 -10.25
CA VAL A 223 -5.44 2.03 -11.39
C VAL A 223 -6.47 1.47 -12.37
N GLU A 224 -7.29 2.36 -12.93
CA GLU A 224 -8.24 2.09 -14.00
C GLU A 224 -7.66 2.47 -15.35
N SER A 225 -6.80 3.49 -15.37
CA SER A 225 -6.02 3.93 -16.52
C SER A 225 -4.56 4.20 -16.12
N LEU A 226 -3.63 3.96 -17.02
CA LEU A 226 -2.22 4.32 -16.87
C LEU A 226 -1.91 5.41 -17.89
N GLY A 227 -1.75 6.64 -17.42
CA GLY A 227 -1.51 7.80 -18.27
C GLY A 227 -0.08 7.83 -18.84
N ASN A 228 0.89 8.20 -18.01
CA ASN A 228 2.29 8.35 -18.42
C ASN A 228 3.11 7.09 -18.11
N MET A 229 3.17 6.17 -19.07
CA MET A 229 3.88 4.90 -18.92
C MET A 229 5.40 5.11 -18.79
N ASP A 230 5.98 6.08 -19.49
CA ASP A 230 7.43 6.35 -19.40
C ASP A 230 7.83 6.78 -18.00
N GLN A 231 7.04 7.65 -17.37
CA GLN A 231 7.25 8.06 -15.99
C GLN A 231 7.08 6.89 -15.02
N LEU A 232 6.10 6.00 -15.23
CA LEU A 232 5.92 4.81 -14.42
C LEU A 232 7.13 3.87 -14.50
N ILE A 233 7.71 3.69 -15.69
CA ILE A 233 8.92 2.89 -15.90
C ILE A 233 10.12 3.52 -15.16
N GLU A 234 10.26 4.84 -15.19
CA GLU A 234 11.30 5.55 -14.44
C GLU A 234 11.16 5.32 -12.93
N VAL A 235 9.95 5.41 -12.40
CA VAL A 235 9.65 5.11 -10.99
C VAL A 235 10.05 3.68 -10.63
N ALA A 236 9.70 2.70 -11.46
CA ALA A 236 10.04 1.29 -11.24
C ALA A 236 11.55 1.02 -11.23
N GLY A 237 12.34 1.85 -11.90
CA GLY A 237 13.80 1.79 -11.85
C GLY A 237 14.40 2.23 -10.50
N SER A 238 13.63 2.92 -9.67
CA SER A 238 14.09 3.45 -8.37
C SER A 238 13.56 2.69 -7.17
N LYS A 239 12.28 2.29 -7.18
CA LYS A 239 11.60 1.57 -6.08
C LYS A 239 10.74 0.43 -6.63
N PRO A 240 10.54 -0.66 -5.87
CA PRO A 240 9.57 -1.70 -6.20
C PRO A 240 8.18 -1.14 -6.38
N ILE A 241 7.51 -1.52 -7.47
CA ILE A 241 6.12 -1.14 -7.77
C ILE A 241 5.28 -2.38 -7.98
N ALA A 242 4.06 -2.40 -7.41
CA ALA A 242 3.02 -3.36 -7.78
C ALA A 242 1.76 -2.64 -8.22
N ILE A 243 1.08 -3.18 -9.22
CA ILE A 243 -0.11 -2.57 -9.81
C ILE A 243 -1.26 -3.56 -9.91
N LEU A 244 -2.39 -3.19 -9.33
CA LEU A 244 -3.68 -3.78 -9.63
C LEU A 244 -4.39 -2.92 -10.68
N LYS A 245 -4.37 -3.39 -11.94
CA LYS A 245 -5.02 -2.69 -13.07
C LYS A 245 -6.42 -3.24 -13.28
N ALA A 246 -7.43 -2.38 -13.13
CA ALA A 246 -8.82 -2.69 -13.49
C ALA A 246 -9.05 -2.67 -15.01
N GLY A 247 -10.21 -3.17 -15.48
CA GLY A 247 -10.55 -3.15 -16.89
C GLY A 247 -9.77 -4.13 -17.76
N ARG A 248 -9.50 -5.35 -17.27
CA ARG A 248 -8.75 -6.40 -17.98
C ARG A 248 -9.54 -7.09 -19.09
N SER A 249 -10.83 -7.34 -18.85
CA SER A 249 -11.73 -7.92 -19.84
C SER A 249 -12.35 -6.86 -20.74
N VAL A 250 -12.89 -7.25 -21.87
CA VAL A 250 -13.60 -6.33 -22.78
C VAL A 250 -14.75 -5.60 -22.06
N ALA A 251 -15.55 -6.32 -21.28
CA ALA A 251 -16.61 -5.72 -20.47
C ALA A 251 -16.07 -4.80 -19.37
N GLY A 252 -15.00 -5.22 -18.68
CA GLY A 252 -14.34 -4.42 -17.66
C GLY A 252 -13.69 -3.14 -18.23
N ALA A 253 -13.10 -3.22 -19.42
CA ALA A 253 -12.54 -2.06 -20.12
C ALA A 253 -13.64 -1.05 -20.52
N ALA A 254 -14.79 -1.53 -21.00
CA ALA A 254 -15.94 -0.68 -21.31
C ALA A 254 -16.50 0.00 -20.03
N ALA A 255 -16.58 -0.72 -18.91
CA ALA A 255 -16.99 -0.17 -17.63
C ALA A 255 -16.00 0.89 -17.11
N ALA A 256 -14.69 0.63 -17.17
CA ALA A 256 -13.66 1.58 -16.78
C ALA A 256 -13.68 2.85 -17.65
N ALA A 257 -13.82 2.70 -18.97
CA ALA A 257 -13.93 3.84 -19.90
C ALA A 257 -15.18 4.70 -19.62
N SER A 258 -16.29 4.06 -19.25
CA SER A 258 -17.51 4.77 -18.86
C SER A 258 -17.36 5.55 -17.55
N HIS A 259 -16.48 5.07 -16.65
CA HIS A 259 -16.26 5.67 -15.33
C HIS A 259 -15.21 6.79 -15.37
N THR A 260 -14.14 6.61 -16.15
CA THR A 260 -13.00 7.56 -16.19
C THR A 260 -12.99 8.45 -17.43
N GLY A 261 -13.80 8.16 -18.44
CA GLY A 261 -13.74 8.84 -19.73
C GLY A 261 -12.47 8.56 -20.55
N ALA A 262 -11.57 7.75 -20.06
CA ALA A 262 -10.30 7.42 -20.71
C ALA A 262 -10.39 6.14 -21.56
N LEU A 263 -9.74 6.14 -22.74
CA LEU A 263 -9.60 4.96 -23.58
C LEU A 263 -8.69 3.94 -22.86
N ALA A 264 -9.21 2.75 -22.60
CA ALA A 264 -8.43 1.68 -22.00
C ALA A 264 -7.39 1.13 -22.99
N SER A 265 -6.13 1.11 -22.61
CA SER A 265 -5.09 0.41 -23.36
C SER A 265 -5.34 -1.11 -23.35
N PRO A 266 -5.01 -1.84 -24.46
CA PRO A 266 -5.16 -3.29 -24.49
C PRO A 266 -4.41 -3.96 -23.35
N ASP A 267 -5.10 -4.79 -22.57
CA ASP A 267 -4.56 -5.40 -21.34
C ASP A 267 -3.27 -6.19 -21.55
N LYS A 268 -3.16 -6.91 -22.69
CA LYS A 268 -1.95 -7.66 -23.05
C LYS A 268 -0.73 -6.76 -23.25
N VAL A 269 -0.93 -5.55 -23.80
CA VAL A 269 0.16 -4.58 -23.98
C VAL A 269 0.62 -4.06 -22.62
N VAL A 270 -0.34 -3.70 -21.76
CA VAL A 270 -0.05 -3.28 -20.39
C VAL A 270 0.73 -4.36 -19.65
N SER A 271 0.25 -5.62 -19.67
CA SER A 271 0.97 -6.74 -19.03
C SER A 271 2.41 -6.88 -19.53
N ALA A 272 2.61 -6.85 -20.84
CA ALA A 272 3.93 -7.00 -21.42
C ALA A 272 4.88 -5.88 -20.97
N VAL A 273 4.42 -4.63 -20.96
CA VAL A 273 5.22 -3.48 -20.51
C VAL A 273 5.54 -3.59 -19.00
N LEU A 274 4.56 -3.95 -18.14
CA LEU A 274 4.80 -4.11 -16.72
C LEU A 274 5.85 -5.21 -16.45
N THR A 275 5.68 -6.39 -17.05
CA THR A 275 6.62 -7.52 -16.93
C THR A 275 8.03 -7.15 -17.41
N GLN A 276 8.12 -6.48 -18.54
CA GLN A 276 9.40 -6.09 -19.16
C GLN A 276 10.21 -5.12 -18.30
N ASN A 277 9.50 -4.33 -17.46
CA ASN A 277 10.11 -3.32 -16.59
C ASN A 277 10.13 -3.73 -15.11
N GLY A 278 9.90 -5.01 -14.79
CA GLY A 278 9.98 -5.51 -13.42
C GLY A 278 8.90 -4.96 -12.48
N ILE A 279 7.78 -4.49 -13.04
CA ILE A 279 6.62 -4.00 -12.28
C ILE A 279 5.72 -5.20 -11.97
N ALA A 280 5.52 -5.50 -10.69
CA ALA A 280 4.65 -6.58 -10.28
C ALA A 280 3.19 -6.26 -10.62
N ARG A 281 2.45 -7.28 -11.08
CA ARG A 281 1.04 -7.12 -11.43
C ARG A 281 0.16 -7.99 -10.56
N ALA A 282 -0.64 -7.39 -9.71
CA ALA A 282 -1.64 -8.05 -8.89
C ALA A 282 -2.93 -8.34 -9.68
N ASN A 283 -3.60 -9.45 -9.38
CA ASN A 283 -4.87 -9.85 -9.98
C ASN A 283 -6.09 -9.40 -9.17
N ASN A 284 -5.92 -9.16 -7.88
CA ASN A 284 -6.92 -8.74 -6.92
C ASN A 284 -6.29 -7.95 -5.76
N ILE A 285 -7.12 -7.45 -4.84
CA ILE A 285 -6.64 -6.66 -3.70
C ILE A 285 -5.82 -7.50 -2.73
N ASP A 286 -6.19 -8.76 -2.52
CA ASP A 286 -5.47 -9.65 -1.61
C ASP A 286 -4.03 -9.83 -2.07
N GLU A 287 -3.84 -10.14 -3.36
CA GLU A 287 -2.52 -10.28 -3.97
C GLU A 287 -1.72 -8.96 -3.97
N LEU A 288 -2.39 -7.81 -4.18
CA LEU A 288 -1.73 -6.50 -4.07
C LEU A 288 -1.17 -6.28 -2.65
N LEU A 289 -1.93 -6.64 -1.63
CA LEU A 289 -1.51 -6.52 -0.23
C LEU A 289 -0.42 -7.54 0.14
N ASP A 290 -0.48 -8.74 -0.42
CA ASP A 290 0.55 -9.77 -0.24
C ASP A 290 1.89 -9.33 -0.84
N ILE A 291 1.87 -8.75 -2.05
CA ILE A 291 3.05 -8.15 -2.68
C ILE A 291 3.56 -6.95 -1.85
N ALA A 292 2.65 -6.11 -1.33
CA ALA A 292 3.01 -4.99 -0.47
C ALA A 292 3.76 -5.46 0.78
N ALA A 293 3.29 -6.53 1.43
CA ALA A 293 3.94 -7.11 2.59
C ALA A 293 5.35 -7.65 2.28
N LEU A 294 5.51 -8.27 1.10
CA LEU A 294 6.81 -8.74 0.64
C LEU A 294 7.78 -7.58 0.38
N PHE A 295 7.35 -6.55 -0.35
CA PHE A 295 8.18 -5.39 -0.67
C PHE A 295 8.62 -4.61 0.57
N ALA A 296 7.79 -4.57 1.60
CA ALA A 296 8.11 -3.94 2.88
C ALA A 296 9.23 -4.65 3.66
N SER A 297 9.59 -5.87 3.28
CA SER A 297 10.56 -6.68 4.03
C SER A 297 12.02 -6.22 3.90
N GLU A 298 12.32 -5.24 3.06
CA GLU A 298 13.66 -4.66 2.79
C GLU A 298 14.72 -5.67 2.30
N LYS A 299 14.37 -6.95 2.14
CA LYS A 299 15.31 -7.98 1.70
C LYS A 299 15.23 -8.18 0.19
N LYS A 300 16.38 -8.11 -0.45
CA LYS A 300 16.50 -8.36 -1.89
C LYS A 300 16.75 -9.84 -2.14
N ILE A 301 15.97 -10.43 -3.03
CA ILE A 301 16.22 -11.78 -3.53
C ILE A 301 17.46 -11.75 -4.42
N LEU A 302 18.46 -12.58 -4.09
CA LEU A 302 19.76 -12.59 -4.79
C LEU A 302 19.77 -13.51 -6.03
N GLY A 303 18.70 -14.27 -6.23
CA GLY A 303 18.56 -15.21 -7.34
C GLY A 303 17.25 -15.98 -7.28
N PRO A 304 16.95 -16.81 -8.28
CA PRO A 304 15.64 -17.48 -8.39
C PRO A 304 15.51 -18.76 -7.55
N ALA A 305 16.58 -19.21 -6.87
CA ALA A 305 16.61 -20.52 -6.24
C ALA A 305 16.10 -20.46 -4.79
N VAL A 306 14.99 -21.16 -4.52
CA VAL A 306 14.26 -21.13 -3.27
C VAL A 306 14.42 -22.43 -2.49
N GLY A 307 14.75 -22.33 -1.20
CA GLY A 307 14.71 -23.43 -0.26
C GLY A 307 13.35 -23.50 0.44
N ILE A 308 12.73 -24.67 0.47
CA ILE A 308 11.45 -24.90 1.16
C ILE A 308 11.65 -25.85 2.33
N VAL A 309 11.15 -25.47 3.50
CA VAL A 309 10.97 -26.39 4.65
C VAL A 309 9.48 -26.48 4.96
N THR A 310 8.95 -27.69 5.08
CA THR A 310 7.52 -27.90 5.31
C THR A 310 7.23 -28.92 6.40
N THR A 311 6.09 -28.75 7.09
CA THR A 311 5.51 -29.76 7.99
C THR A 311 4.44 -30.62 7.28
N SER A 312 4.19 -30.37 5.99
CA SER A 312 3.16 -31.03 5.20
C SER A 312 3.62 -31.19 3.76
N GLY A 313 3.72 -32.42 3.28
CA GLY A 313 4.07 -32.72 1.90
C GLY A 313 3.17 -32.01 0.88
N GLY A 314 1.85 -31.91 1.16
CA GLY A 314 0.90 -31.19 0.30
C GLY A 314 1.23 -29.71 0.18
N SER A 315 1.57 -29.03 1.28
CA SER A 315 1.97 -27.62 1.24
C SER A 315 3.29 -27.44 0.48
N GLY A 316 4.23 -28.37 0.63
CA GLY A 316 5.48 -28.36 -0.12
C GLY A 316 5.27 -28.48 -1.62
N ILE A 317 4.40 -29.39 -2.07
CA ILE A 317 4.05 -29.58 -3.50
C ILE A 317 3.40 -28.32 -4.08
N LEU A 318 2.41 -27.75 -3.40
CA LEU A 318 1.74 -26.53 -3.86
C LEU A 318 2.73 -25.35 -3.96
N ALA A 319 3.65 -25.21 -3.00
CA ALA A 319 4.68 -24.18 -3.06
C ALA A 319 5.64 -24.38 -4.25
N VAL A 320 5.99 -25.61 -4.60
CA VAL A 320 6.80 -25.91 -5.80
C VAL A 320 6.07 -25.53 -7.08
N ASP A 321 4.80 -25.94 -7.21
CA ASP A 321 3.98 -25.61 -8.39
C ASP A 321 3.88 -24.07 -8.56
N ALA A 322 3.67 -23.35 -7.47
CA ALA A 322 3.61 -21.89 -7.47
C ALA A 322 4.94 -21.25 -7.89
N LEU A 323 6.07 -21.71 -7.35
CA LEU A 323 7.40 -21.21 -7.72
C LEU A 323 7.70 -21.38 -9.21
N GLU A 324 7.43 -22.57 -9.75
CA GLU A 324 7.68 -22.85 -11.18
C GLU A 324 6.78 -22.02 -12.08
N SER A 325 5.52 -21.82 -11.71
CA SER A 325 4.60 -20.99 -12.50
C SER A 325 5.05 -19.52 -12.60
N GLU A 326 5.77 -19.02 -11.59
CA GLU A 326 6.31 -17.66 -11.55
C GLU A 326 7.78 -17.56 -12.03
N GLY A 327 8.33 -18.65 -12.59
CA GLY A 327 9.70 -18.69 -13.15
C GLY A 327 10.80 -18.72 -12.08
N LEU A 328 10.45 -19.05 -10.84
CA LEU A 328 11.43 -19.36 -9.78
C LEU A 328 11.80 -20.85 -9.84
N ALA A 329 12.86 -21.23 -9.13
CA ALA A 329 13.35 -22.60 -9.11
C ALA A 329 13.57 -23.10 -7.68
N LEU A 330 13.45 -24.42 -7.51
CA LEU A 330 13.95 -25.04 -6.30
C LEU A 330 15.47 -24.95 -6.25
N ALA A 331 16.02 -24.60 -5.08
CA ALA A 331 17.46 -24.66 -4.87
C ALA A 331 17.94 -26.12 -4.93
N GLU A 332 18.96 -26.39 -5.76
CA GLU A 332 19.68 -27.67 -5.77
C GLU A 332 20.68 -27.67 -4.61
N LEU A 333 20.30 -28.34 -3.53
CA LEU A 333 21.10 -28.39 -2.32
C LEU A 333 22.42 -29.14 -2.52
N ARG A 334 23.48 -28.70 -1.89
CA ARG A 334 24.77 -29.41 -1.89
C ARG A 334 24.65 -30.75 -1.17
N THR A 335 25.46 -31.69 -1.60
CA THR A 335 25.51 -33.05 -1.01
C THR A 335 25.73 -33.02 0.52
N GLU A 336 26.60 -32.12 1.00
CA GLU A 336 26.86 -31.96 2.44
C GLU A 336 25.64 -31.45 3.21
N THR A 337 24.81 -30.62 2.55
CA THR A 337 23.55 -30.13 3.15
C THR A 337 22.51 -31.23 3.18
N VAL A 338 22.35 -31.99 2.11
CA VAL A 338 21.43 -33.14 2.06
C VAL A 338 21.81 -34.18 3.09
N THR A 339 23.11 -34.59 3.17
CA THR A 339 23.58 -35.58 4.16
C THR A 339 23.30 -35.13 5.60
N ALA A 340 23.53 -33.85 5.90
CA ALA A 340 23.24 -33.31 7.23
C ALA A 340 21.73 -33.25 7.52
N LEU A 341 20.90 -33.03 6.51
CA LEU A 341 19.43 -33.08 6.64
C LEU A 341 18.91 -34.51 6.80
N GLU A 342 19.53 -35.52 6.16
CA GLU A 342 19.22 -36.93 6.35
C GLU A 342 19.46 -37.40 7.81
N GLU A 343 20.41 -36.81 8.53
CA GLU A 343 20.62 -37.06 9.96
C GLU A 343 19.55 -36.40 10.86
N ILE A 344 18.84 -35.38 10.36
CA ILE A 344 17.87 -34.60 11.13
C ILE A 344 16.45 -35.04 10.83
N VAL A 345 16.14 -35.23 9.53
CA VAL A 345 14.75 -35.53 9.04
C VAL A 345 14.44 -37.00 9.31
N PRO A 346 13.23 -37.31 9.82
CA PRO A 346 12.80 -38.71 9.99
C PRO A 346 12.85 -39.50 8.68
N SER A 347 13.09 -40.80 8.73
CA SER A 347 13.21 -41.68 7.55
C SER A 347 11.94 -41.73 6.66
N TYR A 348 10.80 -41.28 7.19
CA TYR A 348 9.53 -41.14 6.46
C TYR A 348 9.26 -39.71 5.98
N GLY A 349 10.18 -38.79 6.22
CA GLY A 349 10.17 -37.43 5.69
C GLY A 349 10.98 -37.32 4.40
N ASN A 350 11.33 -36.10 4.01
CA ASN A 350 12.17 -35.82 2.84
C ASN A 350 13.30 -34.86 3.22
N ALA A 351 14.53 -35.25 3.02
CA ALA A 351 15.74 -34.46 3.30
C ALA A 351 16.22 -33.64 2.09
N THR A 352 15.63 -33.84 0.91
CA THR A 352 15.89 -32.99 -0.27
C THR A 352 14.89 -31.83 -0.31
N ASN A 353 15.16 -30.82 -1.14
CA ASN A 353 14.25 -29.69 -1.30
C ASN A 353 13.02 -30.06 -2.16
N PRO A 354 11.77 -29.91 -1.67
CA PRO A 354 11.33 -29.39 -0.37
C PRO A 354 11.68 -30.31 0.79
N VAL A 355 12.27 -29.77 1.87
CA VAL A 355 12.57 -30.50 3.08
C VAL A 355 11.29 -30.72 3.88
N ASP A 356 10.79 -31.95 3.95
CA ASP A 356 9.54 -32.29 4.65
C ASP A 356 9.83 -32.99 5.98
N VAL A 357 9.61 -32.26 7.07
CA VAL A 357 9.75 -32.80 8.44
C VAL A 357 8.52 -33.54 8.94
N THR A 358 7.43 -33.52 8.18
CA THR A 358 6.14 -34.17 8.47
C THR A 358 5.53 -33.73 9.82
N ALA A 359 4.59 -34.49 10.35
CA ALA A 359 4.03 -34.27 11.69
C ALA A 359 5.02 -34.57 12.83
N ALA A 360 6.24 -35.06 12.54
CA ALA A 360 7.26 -35.32 13.56
C ALA A 360 7.63 -34.06 14.34
N VAL A 361 7.47 -32.89 13.76
CA VAL A 361 7.67 -31.59 14.43
C VAL A 361 6.85 -31.43 15.73
N MET A 362 5.70 -32.11 15.87
CA MET A 362 4.89 -32.09 17.09
C MET A 362 5.47 -32.98 18.21
N ALA A 363 6.19 -34.00 17.84
CA ALA A 363 6.82 -34.93 18.82
C ALA A 363 8.26 -34.53 19.16
N GLU A 364 8.98 -33.95 18.21
CA GLU A 364 10.37 -33.55 18.32
C GLU A 364 10.55 -32.05 18.28
N SER A 365 10.72 -31.46 19.44
CA SER A 365 10.96 -30.02 19.57
C SER A 365 12.26 -29.60 18.86
N GLY A 366 12.23 -28.54 18.08
CA GLY A 366 13.39 -28.00 17.38
C GLY A 366 13.74 -28.68 16.07
N LEU A 367 12.95 -29.67 15.61
CA LEU A 367 13.17 -30.35 14.33
C LEU A 367 13.11 -29.40 13.16
N PHE A 368 12.04 -28.62 13.06
CA PHE A 368 11.83 -27.64 11.98
C PHE A 368 12.93 -26.59 11.97
N GLU A 369 13.27 -26.06 13.13
CA GLU A 369 14.28 -25.02 13.32
C GLU A 369 15.67 -25.50 12.86
N ARG A 370 16.05 -26.75 13.17
CA ARG A 370 17.34 -27.33 12.70
C ARG A 370 17.36 -27.44 11.18
N CYS A 371 16.26 -27.84 10.55
CA CYS A 371 16.17 -27.94 9.10
C CYS A 371 16.25 -26.56 8.43
N VAL A 372 15.53 -25.54 8.95
CA VAL A 372 15.62 -24.16 8.45
C VAL A 372 17.05 -23.62 8.58
N ASN A 373 17.69 -23.80 9.75
CA ASN A 373 19.05 -23.35 9.97
C ASN A 373 20.04 -24.04 9.01
N ARG A 374 19.88 -25.34 8.77
CA ARG A 374 20.75 -26.06 7.85
C ARG A 374 20.57 -25.60 6.40
N LEU A 375 19.31 -25.42 5.97
CA LEU A 375 18.98 -24.95 4.65
C LEU A 375 19.51 -23.54 4.40
N SER A 376 19.42 -22.65 5.39
CA SER A 376 19.85 -21.25 5.29
C SER A 376 21.35 -21.06 5.09
N THR A 377 22.15 -22.07 5.40
CA THR A 377 23.61 -22.04 5.22
C THR A 377 24.06 -22.61 3.87
N ASP A 378 23.15 -23.16 3.07
CA ASP A 378 23.47 -23.66 1.74
C ASP A 378 23.58 -22.50 0.74
N PRO A 379 24.75 -22.34 0.07
CA PRO A 379 24.98 -21.21 -0.83
C PRO A 379 24.14 -21.25 -2.11
N SER A 380 23.47 -22.36 -2.43
CA SER A 380 22.52 -22.44 -3.53
C SER A 380 21.17 -21.79 -3.21
N VAL A 381 20.88 -21.51 -1.93
CA VAL A 381 19.61 -20.98 -1.46
C VAL A 381 19.63 -19.44 -1.49
N ASN A 382 18.73 -18.84 -2.24
CA ASN A 382 18.60 -17.38 -2.37
C ASN A 382 17.44 -16.80 -1.55
N ALA A 383 16.47 -17.64 -1.17
CA ALA A 383 15.35 -17.29 -0.30
C ALA A 383 14.81 -18.55 0.38
N ILE A 384 14.10 -18.40 1.50
CA ILE A 384 13.48 -19.50 2.23
C ILE A 384 11.97 -19.31 2.29
N VAL A 385 11.23 -20.36 1.94
CA VAL A 385 9.80 -20.50 2.18
C VAL A 385 9.57 -21.55 3.25
N ALA A 386 9.01 -21.13 4.39
CA ALA A 386 8.72 -21.99 5.53
C ALA A 386 7.24 -22.30 5.61
N CYS A 387 6.82 -23.51 5.19
CA CYS A 387 5.42 -23.93 5.17
C CYS A 387 5.10 -24.75 6.43
N PHE A 388 4.14 -24.28 7.24
CA PHE A 388 3.68 -25.03 8.40
C PHE A 388 2.16 -24.96 8.56
N ALA A 389 1.56 -26.11 8.76
CA ALA A 389 0.12 -26.27 8.85
C ALA A 389 -0.24 -26.93 10.19
N VAL A 390 -1.43 -26.61 10.70
CA VAL A 390 -2.05 -27.28 11.88
C VAL A 390 -1.25 -27.14 13.18
N LEU A 391 -0.19 -26.34 13.22
CA LEU A 391 0.58 -26.05 14.43
C LEU A 391 -0.07 -24.96 15.25
N VAL A 392 0.05 -25.02 16.57
CA VAL A 392 -0.59 -24.11 17.51
C VAL A 392 0.37 -23.71 18.65
N GLY A 393 0.10 -22.56 19.24
CA GLY A 393 0.78 -22.09 20.45
C GLY A 393 2.31 -22.09 20.33
N LYS A 394 2.98 -22.68 21.30
CA LYS A 394 4.44 -22.63 21.45
C LYS A 394 5.24 -23.23 20.28
N ASP A 395 4.67 -24.12 19.49
CA ASP A 395 5.34 -24.68 18.33
C ASP A 395 5.51 -23.62 17.24
N VAL A 396 4.44 -22.84 17.00
CA VAL A 396 4.51 -21.69 16.08
C VAL A 396 5.44 -20.61 16.61
N ASP A 397 5.43 -20.35 17.93
CA ASP A 397 6.29 -19.33 18.54
C ASP A 397 7.77 -19.65 18.32
N ARG A 398 8.17 -20.93 18.51
CA ARG A 398 9.55 -21.37 18.27
C ARG A 398 9.96 -21.26 16.81
N ILE A 399 9.09 -21.70 15.88
CA ILE A 399 9.35 -21.57 14.45
C ILE A 399 9.50 -20.09 14.09
N ALA A 400 8.64 -19.23 14.57
CA ALA A 400 8.70 -17.79 14.33
C ALA A 400 10.01 -17.17 14.79
N GLN A 401 10.47 -17.53 16.00
CA GLN A 401 11.77 -17.09 16.53
C GLN A 401 12.94 -17.60 15.68
N ALA A 402 12.93 -18.86 15.26
CA ALA A 402 13.97 -19.43 14.42
C ALA A 402 14.04 -18.77 13.04
N LEU A 403 12.90 -18.52 12.42
CA LEU A 403 12.83 -17.80 11.13
C LEU A 403 13.36 -16.37 11.26
N GLY A 404 13.03 -15.66 12.33
CA GLY A 404 13.58 -14.35 12.64
C GLY A 404 15.09 -14.35 12.78
N ALA A 405 15.64 -15.32 13.56
CA ALA A 405 17.08 -15.48 13.75
C ALA A 405 17.81 -15.80 12.45
N VAL A 406 17.25 -16.68 11.60
CA VAL A 406 17.81 -16.98 10.27
C VAL A 406 17.83 -15.75 9.40
N ARG A 407 16.73 -15.01 9.32
CA ARG A 407 16.67 -13.78 8.55
C ARG A 407 17.69 -12.74 9.00
N GLU A 408 17.86 -12.57 10.29
CA GLU A 408 18.83 -11.64 10.88
C GLU A 408 20.28 -12.06 10.61
N SER A 409 20.60 -13.34 10.86
CA SER A 409 21.99 -13.85 10.78
C SER A 409 22.48 -14.03 9.34
N THR A 410 21.63 -14.42 8.40
CA THR A 410 22.03 -14.73 7.01
C THR A 410 21.72 -13.61 6.03
N GLY A 411 20.79 -12.73 6.34
CA GLY A 411 20.28 -11.72 5.41
C GLY A 411 19.37 -12.27 4.31
N LEU A 412 19.09 -13.58 4.30
CA LEU A 412 18.18 -14.18 3.31
C LEU A 412 16.76 -13.66 3.47
N PRO A 413 16.02 -13.45 2.38
CA PRO A 413 14.58 -13.32 2.41
C PRO A 413 13.95 -14.58 2.99
N VAL A 414 13.03 -14.41 3.94
CA VAL A 414 12.27 -15.49 4.57
C VAL A 414 10.79 -15.16 4.47
N VAL A 415 10.03 -16.11 3.97
CA VAL A 415 8.57 -16.06 3.87
C VAL A 415 7.97 -17.20 4.68
N ALA A 416 6.95 -16.91 5.47
CA ALA A 416 6.20 -17.92 6.22
C ALA A 416 4.85 -18.19 5.52
N VAL A 417 4.57 -19.47 5.28
CA VAL A 417 3.25 -19.93 4.83
C VAL A 417 2.61 -20.68 5.99
N ARG A 418 1.59 -20.09 6.58
CA ARG A 418 0.88 -20.68 7.71
C ARG A 418 -0.56 -21.02 7.36
N THR A 419 -0.82 -22.29 7.02
CA THR A 419 -2.17 -22.74 6.74
C THR A 419 -2.89 -23.10 8.05
N GLY A 420 -3.69 -22.17 8.56
CA GLY A 420 -4.43 -22.32 9.80
C GLY A 420 -4.92 -20.97 10.35
N ALA A 421 -5.94 -21.00 11.20
CA ALA A 421 -6.52 -19.78 11.75
C ALA A 421 -5.50 -19.02 12.62
N ALA A 422 -5.38 -17.70 12.42
CA ALA A 422 -4.45 -16.85 13.16
C ALA A 422 -4.66 -16.91 14.68
N ALA A 423 -5.92 -17.04 15.13
CA ALA A 423 -6.28 -17.14 16.54
C ALA A 423 -5.69 -18.38 17.26
N LEU A 424 -5.22 -19.40 16.52
CA LEU A 424 -4.63 -20.59 17.11
C LEU A 424 -3.17 -20.39 17.59
N ALA A 425 -2.49 -19.33 17.16
CA ALA A 425 -1.16 -18.98 17.61
C ALA A 425 -0.91 -17.46 17.47
N PRO A 426 -1.56 -16.63 18.28
CA PRO A 426 -1.45 -15.18 18.20
C PRO A 426 -0.05 -14.65 18.49
N GLU A 427 0.69 -15.31 19.41
CA GLU A 427 2.06 -14.92 19.76
C GLU A 427 3.02 -15.18 18.60
N GLY A 428 2.96 -16.33 17.95
CA GLY A 428 3.78 -16.63 16.78
C GLY A 428 3.52 -15.68 15.63
N ALA A 429 2.25 -15.29 15.40
CA ALA A 429 1.91 -14.28 14.41
C ALA A 429 2.53 -12.91 14.74
N ARG A 430 2.53 -12.52 16.03
CA ARG A 430 3.18 -11.29 16.50
C ARG A 430 4.69 -11.34 16.29
N VAL A 431 5.34 -12.44 16.65
CA VAL A 431 6.79 -12.60 16.50
C VAL A 431 7.21 -12.55 15.03
N LEU A 432 6.49 -13.21 14.12
CA LEU A 432 6.76 -13.13 12.68
C LEU A 432 6.64 -11.69 12.15
N LYS A 433 5.60 -10.99 12.57
CA LYS A 433 5.39 -9.59 12.20
C LYS A 433 6.51 -8.69 12.71
N GLU A 434 6.90 -8.81 13.98
CA GLU A 434 8.01 -8.04 14.59
C GLU A 434 9.36 -8.34 13.94
N ALA A 435 9.58 -9.59 13.50
CA ALA A 435 10.74 -9.97 12.71
C ALA A 435 10.68 -9.49 11.25
N GLY A 436 9.61 -8.83 10.81
CA GLY A 436 9.42 -8.38 9.44
C GLY A 436 9.30 -9.52 8.43
N ILE A 437 8.78 -10.68 8.86
CA ILE A 437 8.59 -11.85 8.00
C ILE A 437 7.17 -11.82 7.45
N PRO A 438 6.98 -11.74 6.11
CA PRO A 438 5.67 -11.86 5.50
C PRO A 438 5.05 -13.22 5.79
N VAL A 439 3.74 -13.24 6.11
CA VAL A 439 2.99 -14.45 6.43
C VAL A 439 1.80 -14.57 5.50
N TYR A 440 1.74 -15.68 4.78
CA TYR A 440 0.65 -15.99 3.84
C TYR A 440 -0.17 -17.18 4.31
N PRO A 441 -1.49 -17.20 4.05
CA PRO A 441 -2.36 -18.28 4.51
C PRO A 441 -2.27 -19.54 3.66
N THR A 442 -1.81 -19.43 2.42
CA THR A 442 -1.73 -20.54 1.45
C THR A 442 -0.37 -20.54 0.74
N PRO A 443 0.08 -21.72 0.21
CA PRO A 443 1.36 -21.83 -0.48
C PRO A 443 1.41 -21.20 -1.89
N GLU A 444 0.26 -20.98 -2.53
CA GLU A 444 0.14 -20.40 -3.90
C GLU A 444 0.42 -18.89 -3.98
#